data_bf5bfb76bcf95d25945f5cccb04fba45
#
_entry.id   bf5bfb76bcf95d25945f5cccb04fba45
#
_cell.length_a   1.000
_cell.length_b   1.000
_cell.length_c   1.000
_cell.angle_alpha   90.00
_cell.angle_beta   90.00
_cell.angle_gamma   90.00
#
_symmetry.space_group_name_H-M   'P 1'
#
loop_
_entity.id
_entity.type
_entity.pdbx_description
1 polymer ?
#
loop_
_entity_poly.entity_id
_entity_poly.type
_entity_poly.pdbx_seq_one_letter_code
_entity_poly.pdbx_strand_id
1 'polypeptide(L)'
;MRKITTIIALTAISLINIGCDRFLDIQPEGKIIPTTAEDYRKVLTSAYSKYPVHKSLVALRTDEVNIDDNSTDFISYREIAMWKDSNNDPASTEFPWVSFYSVNFYLNQIIIEGSKTMQDSPEKNQILAEAYALRAYLYFDMVNLYGKPYNSATASTDRGVPISLEIDLEQVLKPSSVQEVYNQVHADLKKAEDLMVEQKQVPGVNYRFSKTALLAFEARAALYEGDWNKALNYADQVLAVKGDLSNLNTVNTPPNHYASPESIMALDNTWDNSIKNLSFASPELISSYNTASDKRFGMYFEKNGSKYKITKGGSLEFKVSFRTAEMYFIKSEALLKLNKLTEAKEILLKVLKNRYTPDGYTSVQSAVSSMDSTALMNFILDERFREFALEGHRWFDLRRANQKKISHTISGKEYILQQNDPRYTIEYPMSAKKNNPNL
;
A
#
# COMPACT_ATOMS: atom_id res chain seq x y z
N MET A 1 -10.37 -83.70 -7.32
CA MET A 1 -10.57 -82.51 -8.21
C MET A 1 -11.20 -81.32 -7.49
N ARG A 2 -12.18 -81.45 -6.58
CA ARG A 2 -12.85 -80.32 -5.87
C ARG A 2 -11.93 -79.49 -4.92
N LYS A 3 -10.86 -80.12 -4.33
CA LYS A 3 -9.95 -79.41 -3.42
C LYS A 3 -8.90 -78.59 -4.16
N ILE A 4 -8.54 -78.91 -5.37
CA ILE A 4 -7.57 -78.16 -6.19
C ILE A 4 -8.22 -76.92 -6.79
N THR A 5 -9.48 -77.00 -7.18
CA THR A 5 -10.23 -75.80 -7.65
C THR A 5 -10.46 -74.75 -6.59
N THR A 6 -10.64 -75.17 -5.34
CA THR A 6 -10.80 -74.19 -4.20
C THR A 6 -9.50 -73.45 -3.84
N ILE A 7 -8.35 -74.15 -3.98
CA ILE A 7 -7.05 -73.50 -3.71
C ILE A 7 -6.68 -72.50 -4.81
N ILE A 8 -6.97 -72.83 -6.08
CA ILE A 8 -6.75 -71.91 -7.21
C ILE A 8 -7.66 -70.68 -7.11
N ALA A 9 -8.90 -70.80 -6.63
CA ALA A 9 -9.81 -69.68 -6.43
C ALA A 9 -9.39 -68.78 -5.28
N LEU A 10 -8.84 -69.32 -4.16
CA LEU A 10 -8.32 -68.53 -3.06
C LEU A 10 -7.02 -67.76 -3.42
N THR A 11 -6.16 -68.37 -4.25
CA THR A 11 -4.92 -67.72 -4.70
C THR A 11 -5.18 -66.62 -5.72
N ALA A 12 -6.21 -66.75 -6.54
CA ALA A 12 -6.64 -65.70 -7.51
C ALA A 12 -7.27 -64.50 -6.82
N ILE A 13 -7.91 -64.64 -5.66
CA ILE A 13 -8.51 -63.53 -4.87
C ILE A 13 -7.43 -62.76 -4.11
N SER A 14 -6.30 -63.38 -3.75
CA SER A 14 -5.18 -62.70 -3.06
C SER A 14 -4.32 -61.83 -3.99
N LEU A 15 -4.45 -61.91 -5.30
CA LEU A 15 -3.68 -61.14 -6.28
C LEU A 15 -4.38 -59.86 -6.77
N ILE A 16 -5.62 -59.61 -6.31
CA ILE A 16 -6.42 -58.43 -6.75
C ILE A 16 -6.23 -57.20 -5.81
N ASN A 17 -5.48 -57.34 -4.68
CA ASN A 17 -5.22 -56.25 -3.76
C ASN A 17 -3.88 -55.52 -3.95
N ILE A 18 -3.26 -55.65 -5.14
CA ILE A 18 -2.21 -54.68 -5.51
C ILE A 18 -2.93 -53.53 -6.23
N GLY A 19 -3.72 -52.80 -5.46
CA GLY A 19 -4.39 -51.59 -5.90
C GLY A 19 -3.37 -50.51 -6.23
N CYS A 20 -3.51 -49.95 -7.38
CA CYS A 20 -2.76 -48.83 -7.91
C CYS A 20 -2.86 -47.60 -6.99
N ASP A 21 -1.99 -47.46 -6.03
CA ASP A 21 -1.79 -46.16 -5.35
C ASP A 21 -1.27 -45.07 -6.31
N ARG A 22 -0.80 -45.48 -7.50
CA ARG A 22 -0.35 -44.53 -8.54
C ARG A 22 -1.46 -43.95 -9.41
N PHE A 23 -2.71 -44.41 -9.30
CA PHE A 23 -3.81 -43.90 -10.14
C PHE A 23 -4.43 -42.60 -9.56
N LEU A 24 -4.14 -42.27 -8.30
CA LEU A 24 -4.57 -41.03 -7.66
C LEU A 24 -3.55 -39.89 -7.80
N ASP A 25 -2.36 -40.17 -8.34
CA ASP A 25 -1.31 -39.19 -8.60
C ASP A 25 -1.41 -38.57 -10.02
N ILE A 26 -2.59 -38.50 -10.60
CA ILE A 26 -2.79 -37.76 -11.86
C ILE A 26 -2.74 -36.28 -11.52
N GLN A 27 -1.55 -35.68 -11.65
CA GLN A 27 -1.43 -34.23 -11.67
C GLN A 27 -2.23 -33.71 -12.89
N PRO A 28 -3.14 -32.73 -12.69
CA PRO A 28 -3.88 -32.17 -13.82
C PRO A 28 -2.88 -31.62 -14.84
N GLU A 29 -2.92 -32.08 -16.07
CA GLU A 29 -2.06 -31.56 -17.14
C GLU A 29 -2.21 -30.05 -17.23
N GLY A 30 -1.07 -29.34 -17.13
CA GLY A 30 -1.01 -27.88 -17.20
C GLY A 30 -1.08 -27.13 -15.86
N LYS A 31 -1.16 -27.82 -14.70
CA LYS A 31 -1.03 -27.17 -13.37
C LYS A 31 0.20 -27.72 -12.65
N ILE A 32 1.17 -26.86 -12.43
CA ILE A 32 2.35 -27.18 -11.59
C ILE A 32 1.93 -26.98 -10.14
N ILE A 33 2.00 -28.03 -9.32
CA ILE A 33 1.89 -27.92 -7.86
C ILE A 33 3.25 -27.48 -7.35
N PRO A 34 3.36 -26.30 -6.71
CA PRO A 34 4.63 -25.81 -6.20
C PRO A 34 5.17 -26.75 -5.12
N THR A 35 6.44 -27.14 -5.22
CA THR A 35 7.11 -27.98 -4.23
C THR A 35 8.50 -27.45 -3.86
N THR A 36 9.13 -26.67 -4.72
CA THR A 36 10.46 -26.13 -4.55
C THR A 36 10.43 -24.62 -4.20
N ALA A 37 11.53 -24.13 -3.65
CA ALA A 37 11.69 -22.68 -3.40
C ALA A 37 11.55 -21.87 -4.70
N GLU A 38 12.05 -22.39 -5.83
CA GLU A 38 11.90 -21.74 -7.13
C GLU A 38 10.42 -21.63 -7.56
N ASP A 39 9.62 -22.68 -7.35
CA ASP A 39 8.19 -22.65 -7.68
C ASP A 39 7.45 -21.62 -6.82
N TYR A 40 7.68 -21.65 -5.50
CA TYR A 40 7.07 -20.68 -4.59
C TYR A 40 7.56 -19.24 -4.83
N ARG A 41 8.80 -19.06 -5.30
CA ARG A 41 9.29 -17.74 -5.75
C ARG A 41 8.48 -17.24 -6.95
N LYS A 42 8.10 -18.11 -7.89
CA LYS A 42 7.24 -17.74 -9.03
C LYS A 42 5.84 -17.36 -8.57
N VAL A 43 5.26 -18.13 -7.63
CA VAL A 43 3.95 -17.81 -7.04
C VAL A 43 3.99 -16.45 -6.33
N LEU A 44 5.02 -16.19 -5.52
CA LEU A 44 5.20 -14.92 -4.82
C LEU A 44 5.41 -13.75 -5.78
N THR A 45 6.18 -13.94 -6.85
CA THR A 45 6.37 -12.94 -7.90
C THR A 45 5.03 -12.60 -8.58
N SER A 46 4.18 -13.62 -8.80
CA SER A 46 2.81 -13.41 -9.30
C SER A 46 1.95 -12.63 -8.30
N ALA A 47 2.05 -12.90 -7.00
CA ALA A 47 1.35 -12.15 -5.95
C ALA A 47 1.75 -10.66 -5.96
N TYR A 48 3.05 -10.36 -6.04
CA TYR A 48 3.54 -8.98 -6.19
C TYR A 48 3.02 -8.31 -7.45
N SER A 49 3.04 -9.01 -8.60
CA SER A 49 2.61 -8.43 -9.88
C SER A 49 1.10 -8.14 -9.94
N LYS A 50 0.31 -8.88 -9.15
CA LYS A 50 -1.15 -8.73 -9.04
C LYS A 50 -1.58 -7.87 -7.85
N TYR A 51 -0.62 -7.25 -7.13
CA TYR A 51 -0.94 -6.40 -6.01
C TYR A 51 -1.88 -5.27 -6.44
N PRO A 52 -2.97 -5.00 -5.68
CA PRO A 52 -4.03 -4.10 -6.13
C PRO A 52 -3.58 -2.65 -6.34
N VAL A 53 -4.04 -2.04 -7.44
CA VAL A 53 -3.78 -0.63 -7.79
C VAL A 53 -4.88 0.25 -7.18
N HIS A 54 -4.86 0.44 -5.87
CA HIS A 54 -5.86 1.23 -5.13
C HIS A 54 -5.43 2.68 -4.85
N LYS A 55 -4.11 2.93 -4.79
CA LYS A 55 -3.58 4.26 -4.41
C LYS A 55 -3.86 5.34 -5.44
N SER A 56 -3.86 5.01 -6.73
CA SER A 56 -4.29 5.93 -7.77
C SER A 56 -5.80 6.21 -7.71
N LEU A 57 -6.62 5.24 -7.29
CA LEU A 57 -8.06 5.44 -7.13
C LEU A 57 -8.38 6.38 -5.96
N VAL A 58 -7.69 6.25 -4.82
CA VAL A 58 -7.93 7.15 -3.70
C VAL A 58 -7.48 8.58 -3.98
N ALA A 59 -6.55 8.81 -4.91
CA ALA A 59 -6.17 10.15 -5.34
C ALA A 59 -7.36 10.93 -5.95
N LEU A 60 -8.28 10.22 -6.65
CA LEU A 60 -9.52 10.82 -7.19
C LEU A 60 -10.49 11.30 -6.10
N ARG A 61 -10.29 10.92 -4.84
CA ARG A 61 -11.12 11.33 -3.70
C ARG A 61 -10.53 12.50 -2.93
N THR A 62 -9.36 12.99 -3.34
CA THR A 62 -8.58 14.00 -2.61
C THR A 62 -8.68 15.38 -3.26
N ASP A 63 -8.09 16.34 -2.58
CA ASP A 63 -7.86 17.70 -3.04
C ASP A 63 -6.63 17.85 -3.95
N GLU A 64 -6.03 16.73 -4.39
CA GLU A 64 -4.87 16.75 -5.29
C GLU A 64 -5.25 16.99 -6.75
N VAL A 65 -6.45 16.60 -7.16
CA VAL A 65 -6.82 16.54 -8.58
C VAL A 65 -8.15 17.23 -8.89
N ASN A 66 -8.23 17.78 -10.09
CA ASN A 66 -9.48 18.12 -10.78
C ASN A 66 -9.75 17.09 -11.87
N ILE A 67 -11.00 16.66 -11.97
CA ILE A 67 -11.45 15.66 -12.94
C ILE A 67 -11.68 16.32 -14.30
N ASP A 68 -11.20 15.68 -15.37
CA ASP A 68 -11.52 16.04 -16.75
C ASP A 68 -12.71 15.20 -17.23
N ASP A 69 -13.88 15.78 -17.18
CA ASP A 69 -15.15 15.14 -17.59
C ASP A 69 -15.30 14.94 -19.10
N ASN A 70 -14.35 15.45 -19.91
CA ASN A 70 -14.23 15.16 -21.34
C ASN A 70 -13.33 13.94 -21.63
N SER A 71 -12.67 13.38 -20.63
CA SER A 71 -11.85 12.19 -20.80
C SER A 71 -12.69 10.96 -21.14
N THR A 72 -12.19 10.10 -22.03
CA THR A 72 -12.80 8.79 -22.34
C THR A 72 -12.89 7.87 -21.13
N ASP A 73 -11.99 8.05 -20.16
CA ASP A 73 -11.93 7.24 -18.92
C ASP A 73 -12.93 7.74 -17.85
N PHE A 74 -13.57 8.91 -18.06
CA PHE A 74 -14.41 9.55 -17.06
C PHE A 74 -15.54 8.66 -16.54
N ILE A 75 -16.25 7.97 -17.44
CA ILE A 75 -17.40 7.11 -17.08
C ILE A 75 -16.99 6.04 -16.07
N SER A 76 -15.81 5.46 -16.24
CA SER A 76 -15.31 4.37 -15.38
C SER A 76 -14.97 4.82 -13.96
N TYR A 77 -14.59 6.09 -13.75
CA TYR A 77 -14.05 6.55 -12.47
C TYR A 77 -14.86 7.67 -11.79
N ARG A 78 -15.89 8.20 -12.47
CA ARG A 78 -16.66 9.36 -11.97
C ARG A 78 -17.26 9.13 -10.58
N GLU A 79 -17.77 7.93 -10.30
CA GLU A 79 -18.42 7.64 -9.01
C GLU A 79 -17.42 7.65 -7.84
N ILE A 80 -16.18 7.22 -8.08
CA ILE A 80 -15.10 7.33 -7.08
C ILE A 80 -14.80 8.80 -6.77
N ALA A 81 -14.72 9.64 -7.82
CA ALA A 81 -14.48 11.08 -7.67
C ALA A 81 -15.66 11.85 -7.04
N MET A 82 -16.86 11.27 -7.09
CA MET A 82 -18.08 11.78 -6.45
C MET A 82 -18.33 11.21 -5.05
N TRP A 83 -17.42 10.38 -4.53
CA TRP A 83 -17.56 9.65 -3.24
C TRP A 83 -18.81 8.77 -3.16
N LYS A 84 -19.16 8.08 -4.24
CA LYS A 84 -20.29 7.17 -4.35
C LYS A 84 -19.82 5.72 -4.39
N ASP A 85 -19.64 5.12 -3.22
CA ASP A 85 -19.06 3.78 -3.08
C ASP A 85 -20.09 2.65 -3.30
N SER A 86 -21.38 2.91 -3.10
CA SER A 86 -22.47 1.93 -3.22
C SER A 86 -23.16 1.98 -4.59
N ASN A 87 -22.42 2.27 -5.63
CA ASN A 87 -22.97 2.42 -6.96
C ASN A 87 -23.19 1.07 -7.64
N ASN A 88 -24.39 0.91 -8.26
CA ASN A 88 -24.74 -0.27 -9.06
C ASN A 88 -24.49 -0.07 -10.57
N ASP A 89 -23.83 1.00 -10.97
CA ASP A 89 -23.50 1.24 -12.37
C ASP A 89 -22.41 0.26 -12.83
N PRO A 90 -22.72 -0.69 -13.74
CA PRO A 90 -21.75 -1.67 -14.20
C PRO A 90 -20.59 -1.06 -15.00
N ALA A 91 -20.71 0.19 -15.44
CA ALA A 91 -19.62 0.93 -16.10
C ALA A 91 -18.62 1.52 -15.09
N SER A 92 -18.95 1.57 -13.81
CA SER A 92 -18.10 2.15 -12.77
C SER A 92 -17.11 1.14 -12.23
N THR A 93 -15.87 1.60 -12.03
CA THR A 93 -14.83 0.84 -11.32
C THR A 93 -15.11 0.84 -9.82
N GLU A 94 -15.06 -0.34 -9.21
CA GLU A 94 -15.06 -0.52 -7.75
C GLU A 94 -13.62 -0.51 -7.21
N PHE A 95 -13.45 -0.20 -5.92
CA PHE A 95 -12.18 -0.45 -5.26
C PHE A 95 -11.86 -1.95 -5.24
N PRO A 96 -10.56 -2.36 -5.36
CA PRO A 96 -10.15 -3.70 -5.77
C PRO A 96 -10.28 -4.78 -4.66
N TRP A 97 -11.48 -4.99 -4.11
CA TRP A 97 -11.75 -5.98 -3.08
C TRP A 97 -11.34 -7.41 -3.48
N VAL A 98 -11.82 -7.87 -4.62
CA VAL A 98 -11.55 -9.23 -5.11
C VAL A 98 -10.06 -9.44 -5.36
N SER A 99 -9.37 -8.44 -5.88
CA SER A 99 -7.92 -8.52 -6.12
C SER A 99 -7.12 -8.66 -4.82
N PHE A 100 -7.52 -7.99 -3.75
CA PHE A 100 -6.90 -8.15 -2.43
C PHE A 100 -7.02 -9.60 -1.95
N TYR A 101 -8.21 -10.19 -1.95
CA TYR A 101 -8.40 -11.57 -1.49
C TYR A 101 -7.78 -12.60 -2.44
N SER A 102 -7.69 -12.32 -3.74
CA SER A 102 -6.97 -13.18 -4.69
C SER A 102 -5.47 -13.22 -4.39
N VAL A 103 -4.86 -12.07 -4.08
CA VAL A 103 -3.46 -12.01 -3.65
C VAL A 103 -3.28 -12.71 -2.30
N ASN A 104 -4.19 -12.46 -1.35
CA ASN A 104 -4.17 -13.12 -0.04
C ASN A 104 -4.18 -14.65 -0.14
N PHE A 105 -4.98 -15.21 -1.07
CA PHE A 105 -5.01 -16.65 -1.33
C PHE A 105 -3.63 -17.20 -1.76
N TYR A 106 -2.92 -16.53 -2.66
CA TYR A 106 -1.56 -16.93 -3.04
C TYR A 106 -0.59 -16.85 -1.86
N LEU A 107 -0.71 -15.82 -1.01
CA LEU A 107 0.13 -15.65 0.16
C LEU A 107 -0.14 -16.74 1.21
N ASN A 108 -1.41 -17.08 1.46
CA ASN A 108 -1.77 -18.19 2.34
C ASN A 108 -1.21 -19.52 1.82
N GLN A 109 -1.27 -19.77 0.50
CA GLN A 109 -0.71 -20.97 -0.11
C GLN A 109 0.80 -21.06 0.12
N ILE A 110 1.54 -19.97 -0.05
CA ILE A 110 2.99 -19.93 0.22
C ILE A 110 3.26 -20.18 1.71
N ILE A 111 2.52 -19.52 2.61
CA ILE A 111 2.72 -19.62 4.05
C ILE A 111 2.38 -21.01 4.57
N ILE A 112 1.26 -21.59 4.14
CA ILE A 112 0.75 -22.87 4.67
C ILE A 112 1.48 -24.04 4.01
N GLU A 113 1.47 -24.13 2.69
CA GLU A 113 2.02 -25.28 1.97
C GLU A 113 3.53 -25.14 1.74
N GLY A 114 3.99 -23.94 1.40
CA GLY A 114 5.42 -23.68 1.21
C GLY A 114 6.25 -23.91 2.46
N SER A 115 5.71 -23.60 3.65
CA SER A 115 6.42 -23.90 4.91
C SER A 115 6.67 -25.40 5.12
N LYS A 116 5.78 -26.27 4.62
CA LYS A 116 5.85 -27.73 4.76
C LYS A 116 6.71 -28.39 3.68
N THR A 117 6.63 -27.88 2.45
CA THR A 117 7.18 -28.55 1.26
C THR A 117 8.55 -28.07 0.84
N MET A 118 8.88 -26.78 1.06
CA MET A 118 10.23 -26.27 0.78
C MET A 118 11.27 -26.84 1.75
N GLN A 119 12.43 -27.22 1.22
CA GLN A 119 13.58 -27.55 2.03
C GLN A 119 14.08 -26.35 2.82
N ASP A 120 14.55 -26.57 4.06
CA ASP A 120 15.07 -25.51 4.90
C ASP A 120 16.29 -24.85 4.28
N SER A 121 16.21 -23.56 4.09
CA SER A 121 17.25 -22.74 3.44
C SER A 121 17.02 -21.24 3.71
N PRO A 122 18.04 -20.40 3.55
CA PRO A 122 17.86 -18.94 3.58
C PRO A 122 16.84 -18.45 2.55
N GLU A 123 16.73 -19.09 1.39
CA GLU A 123 15.76 -18.74 0.35
C GLU A 123 14.32 -19.04 0.78
N LYS A 124 14.08 -20.23 1.41
CA LYS A 124 12.78 -20.53 2.03
C LYS A 124 12.39 -19.45 3.04
N ASN A 125 13.32 -19.10 3.93
CA ASN A 125 13.08 -18.08 4.95
C ASN A 125 12.73 -16.72 4.29
N GLN A 126 13.47 -16.32 3.27
CA GLN A 126 13.21 -15.09 2.53
C GLN A 126 11.82 -15.11 1.84
N ILE A 127 11.43 -16.21 1.19
CA ILE A 127 10.14 -16.37 0.53
C ILE A 127 9.00 -16.26 1.54
N LEU A 128 9.11 -16.98 2.67
CA LEU A 128 8.10 -16.93 3.74
C LEU A 128 8.02 -15.55 4.38
N ALA A 129 9.16 -14.92 4.65
CA ALA A 129 9.22 -13.56 5.19
C ALA A 129 8.51 -12.55 4.27
N GLU A 130 8.81 -12.60 2.97
CA GLU A 130 8.16 -11.74 1.98
C GLU A 130 6.65 -12.02 1.88
N ALA A 131 6.21 -13.28 1.98
CA ALA A 131 4.80 -13.64 1.95
C ALA A 131 4.05 -13.10 3.18
N TYR A 132 4.61 -13.23 4.38
CA TYR A 132 4.07 -12.64 5.61
C TYR A 132 4.04 -11.11 5.51
N ALA A 133 5.14 -10.47 5.10
CA ALA A 133 5.22 -9.01 4.97
C ALA A 133 4.18 -8.47 3.96
N LEU A 134 4.01 -9.15 2.82
CA LEU A 134 3.05 -8.73 1.79
C LEU A 134 1.60 -8.96 2.26
N ARG A 135 1.31 -10.00 3.07
CA ARG A 135 -0.01 -10.22 3.67
C ARG A 135 -0.32 -9.17 4.73
N ALA A 136 0.65 -8.81 5.57
CA ALA A 136 0.53 -7.70 6.50
C ALA A 136 0.23 -6.39 5.76
N TYR A 137 0.95 -6.10 4.68
CA TYR A 137 0.77 -4.90 3.88
C TYR A 137 -0.61 -4.86 3.21
N LEU A 138 -1.07 -5.99 2.72
CA LEU A 138 -2.41 -6.17 2.15
C LEU A 138 -3.51 -5.86 3.18
N TYR A 139 -3.44 -6.44 4.38
CA TYR A 139 -4.44 -6.16 5.43
C TYR A 139 -4.36 -4.73 5.95
N PHE A 140 -3.16 -4.15 6.02
CA PHE A 140 -2.98 -2.75 6.35
C PHE A 140 -3.65 -1.82 5.31
N ASP A 141 -3.45 -2.08 4.01
CA ASP A 141 -4.12 -1.31 2.97
C ASP A 141 -5.65 -1.49 3.02
N MET A 142 -6.13 -2.73 3.18
CA MET A 142 -7.56 -3.01 3.28
C MET A 142 -8.23 -2.32 4.48
N VAL A 143 -7.66 -2.40 5.67
CA VAL A 143 -8.25 -1.76 6.86
C VAL A 143 -8.23 -0.25 6.76
N ASN A 144 -7.21 0.32 6.10
CA ASN A 144 -7.12 1.75 5.85
C ASN A 144 -7.99 2.25 4.69
N LEU A 145 -8.52 1.37 3.84
CA LEU A 145 -9.55 1.71 2.86
C LEU A 145 -10.95 1.61 3.47
N TYR A 146 -11.28 0.46 4.05
CA TYR A 146 -12.63 0.03 4.38
C TYR A 146 -12.99 0.13 5.86
N GLY A 147 -12.01 0.24 6.76
CA GLY A 147 -12.20 0.49 8.19
C GLY A 147 -12.12 1.98 8.51
N LYS A 148 -12.55 2.38 9.70
CA LYS A 148 -12.27 3.74 10.20
C LYS A 148 -10.77 3.93 10.42
N PRO A 149 -10.26 5.18 10.42
CA PRO A 149 -8.91 5.44 10.90
C PRO A 149 -8.71 4.87 12.30
N TYR A 150 -7.54 4.28 12.56
CA TYR A 150 -7.27 3.69 13.87
C TYR A 150 -7.45 4.72 15.00
N ASN A 151 -8.22 4.34 15.99
CA ASN A 151 -8.41 5.08 17.24
C ASN A 151 -8.41 4.08 18.37
N SER A 152 -7.44 4.15 19.27
CA SER A 152 -7.28 3.19 20.37
C SER A 152 -8.50 3.07 21.28
N ALA A 153 -9.35 4.10 21.35
CA ALA A 153 -10.59 4.07 22.14
C ALA A 153 -11.73 3.28 21.47
N THR A 154 -11.74 3.15 20.15
CA THR A 154 -12.86 2.55 19.39
C THR A 154 -12.46 1.41 18.45
N ALA A 155 -11.17 1.22 18.18
CA ALA A 155 -10.66 0.23 17.23
C ALA A 155 -11.16 -1.20 17.48
N SER A 156 -11.43 -1.57 18.75
CA SER A 156 -11.95 -2.89 19.12
C SER A 156 -13.42 -3.12 18.71
N THR A 157 -14.15 -2.04 18.40
CA THR A 157 -15.57 -2.09 18.00
C THR A 157 -15.81 -1.52 16.59
N ASP A 158 -14.88 -0.73 16.08
CA ASP A 158 -14.98 -0.21 14.72
C ASP A 158 -14.81 -1.34 13.69
N ARG A 159 -15.69 -1.34 12.69
CA ARG A 159 -15.69 -2.33 11.62
C ARG A 159 -14.40 -2.23 10.79
N GLY A 160 -13.66 -3.33 10.70
CA GLY A 160 -12.48 -3.52 9.84
C GLY A 160 -12.82 -4.31 8.57
N VAL A 161 -12.07 -5.40 8.31
CA VAL A 161 -12.27 -6.28 7.13
C VAL A 161 -12.20 -7.74 7.57
N PRO A 162 -12.80 -8.69 6.82
CA PRO A 162 -12.65 -10.12 7.09
C PRO A 162 -11.19 -10.57 7.02
N ILE A 163 -10.74 -11.32 8.01
CA ILE A 163 -9.40 -11.92 8.04
C ILE A 163 -9.53 -13.37 7.57
N SER A 164 -8.93 -13.70 6.42
CA SER A 164 -8.87 -15.04 5.85
C SER A 164 -7.42 -15.53 5.87
N LEU A 165 -7.14 -16.55 6.67
CA LEU A 165 -5.79 -17.11 6.85
C LEU A 165 -5.68 -18.54 6.30
N GLU A 166 -6.78 -19.09 5.78
CA GLU A 166 -6.85 -20.46 5.26
C GLU A 166 -6.84 -20.48 3.72
N ILE A 167 -6.57 -21.68 3.15
CA ILE A 167 -6.68 -21.93 1.72
C ILE A 167 -8.09 -22.51 1.44
N ASP A 168 -9.10 -21.70 1.71
CA ASP A 168 -10.50 -22.09 1.49
C ASP A 168 -11.22 -20.97 0.72
N LEU A 169 -11.67 -21.27 -0.48
CA LEU A 169 -12.37 -20.35 -1.37
C LEU A 169 -13.88 -20.21 -1.04
N GLU A 170 -14.41 -21.10 -0.21
CA GLU A 170 -15.83 -21.12 0.16
C GLU A 170 -16.12 -20.44 1.50
N GLN A 171 -15.09 -19.90 2.15
CA GLN A 171 -15.24 -19.18 3.43
C GLN A 171 -16.15 -17.96 3.31
N VAL A 172 -17.19 -17.92 4.15
CA VAL A 172 -18.07 -16.75 4.32
C VAL A 172 -17.77 -16.09 5.66
N LEU A 173 -16.82 -15.18 5.67
CA LEU A 173 -16.28 -14.56 6.87
C LEU A 173 -17.04 -13.27 7.23
N LYS A 174 -17.18 -13.02 8.55
CA LYS A 174 -17.63 -11.72 9.06
C LYS A 174 -16.47 -10.73 9.08
N PRO A 175 -16.74 -9.41 9.01
CA PRO A 175 -15.72 -8.41 9.25
C PRO A 175 -15.16 -8.56 10.67
N SER A 176 -13.84 -8.52 10.78
CA SER A 176 -13.13 -8.33 12.05
C SER A 176 -13.14 -6.85 12.42
N SER A 177 -12.87 -6.53 13.68
CA SER A 177 -12.67 -5.15 14.11
C SER A 177 -11.37 -4.56 13.54
N VAL A 178 -11.28 -3.24 13.52
CA VAL A 178 -10.03 -2.53 13.14
C VAL A 178 -8.87 -3.03 13.99
N GLN A 179 -9.05 -3.20 15.32
CA GLN A 179 -8.02 -3.71 16.22
C GLN A 179 -7.56 -5.13 15.86
N GLU A 180 -8.48 -6.04 15.54
CA GLU A 180 -8.13 -7.41 15.16
C GLU A 180 -7.33 -7.43 13.86
N VAL A 181 -7.67 -6.58 12.89
CA VAL A 181 -6.89 -6.48 11.64
C VAL A 181 -5.49 -5.95 11.90
N TYR A 182 -5.32 -4.90 12.72
CA TYR A 182 -3.99 -4.42 13.10
C TYR A 182 -3.19 -5.46 13.89
N ASN A 183 -3.84 -6.23 14.77
CA ASN A 183 -3.20 -7.34 15.47
C ASN A 183 -2.67 -8.40 14.47
N GLN A 184 -3.44 -8.71 13.43
CA GLN A 184 -2.99 -9.63 12.37
C GLN A 184 -1.83 -9.03 11.57
N VAL A 185 -1.87 -7.73 11.25
CA VAL A 185 -0.75 -7.03 10.60
C VAL A 185 0.52 -7.19 11.43
N HIS A 186 0.47 -6.92 12.73
CA HIS A 186 1.65 -7.04 13.61
C HIS A 186 2.11 -8.49 13.78
N ALA A 187 1.19 -9.46 13.84
CA ALA A 187 1.55 -10.88 13.90
C ALA A 187 2.31 -11.33 12.66
N ASP A 188 1.87 -10.91 11.46
CA ASP A 188 2.54 -11.22 10.21
C ASP A 188 3.88 -10.47 10.09
N LEU A 189 3.95 -9.19 10.51
CA LEU A 189 5.20 -8.42 10.54
C LEU A 189 6.25 -9.08 11.44
N LYS A 190 5.83 -9.58 12.62
CA LYS A 190 6.73 -10.31 13.52
C LYS A 190 7.28 -11.57 12.87
N LYS A 191 6.44 -12.35 12.19
CA LYS A 191 6.88 -13.54 11.43
C LYS A 191 7.83 -13.17 10.29
N ALA A 192 7.53 -12.07 9.59
CA ALA A 192 8.42 -11.57 8.56
C ALA A 192 9.78 -11.13 9.11
N GLU A 193 9.82 -10.42 10.24
CA GLU A 193 11.06 -10.00 10.90
C GLU A 193 11.94 -11.19 11.27
N ASP A 194 11.35 -12.23 11.87
CA ASP A 194 12.08 -13.42 12.34
C ASP A 194 12.73 -14.20 11.17
N LEU A 195 12.19 -14.12 9.96
CA LEU A 195 12.60 -14.90 8.79
C LEU A 195 13.35 -14.07 7.73
N MET A 196 13.23 -12.74 7.72
CA MET A 196 13.78 -11.89 6.65
C MET A 196 15.29 -11.95 6.59
N VAL A 197 15.83 -12.32 5.46
CA VAL A 197 17.28 -12.47 5.22
C VAL A 197 17.86 -11.21 4.60
N GLU A 198 17.26 -10.74 3.49
CA GLU A 198 17.77 -9.63 2.69
C GLU A 198 17.68 -8.29 3.40
N GLN A 199 18.82 -7.61 3.57
CA GLN A 199 18.87 -6.30 4.22
C GLN A 199 18.18 -5.20 3.39
N LYS A 200 18.46 -5.18 2.08
CA LYS A 200 17.90 -4.24 1.09
C LYS A 200 17.83 -4.88 -0.29
N GLN A 201 16.91 -4.44 -1.11
CA GLN A 201 16.82 -4.86 -2.51
C GLN A 201 17.53 -3.87 -3.43
N VAL A 202 18.04 -4.36 -4.57
CA VAL A 202 18.62 -3.53 -5.62
C VAL A 202 17.53 -3.03 -6.57
N PRO A 203 17.74 -1.90 -7.29
CA PRO A 203 16.81 -1.43 -8.31
C PRO A 203 16.46 -2.52 -9.34
N GLY A 204 15.18 -2.61 -9.71
CA GLY A 204 14.63 -3.64 -10.58
C GLY A 204 14.01 -4.84 -9.85
N VAL A 205 14.46 -5.15 -8.64
CA VAL A 205 13.82 -6.14 -7.74
C VAL A 205 13.37 -5.52 -6.41
N ASN A 206 13.54 -4.23 -6.23
CA ASN A 206 13.12 -3.48 -5.05
C ASN A 206 11.59 -3.30 -4.90
N TYR A 207 10.80 -4.01 -5.70
CA TYR A 207 9.39 -4.24 -5.41
C TYR A 207 9.17 -5.29 -4.30
N ARG A 208 10.22 -6.05 -3.95
CA ARG A 208 10.18 -7.09 -2.92
C ARG A 208 10.51 -6.52 -1.54
N PHE A 209 9.92 -7.12 -0.50
CA PHE A 209 10.28 -6.78 0.87
C PHE A 209 11.73 -7.14 1.21
N SER A 210 12.30 -6.36 2.10
CA SER A 210 13.61 -6.51 2.73
C SER A 210 13.51 -6.03 4.17
N LYS A 211 14.54 -6.23 5.00
CA LYS A 211 14.58 -5.69 6.38
C LYS A 211 14.34 -4.19 6.42
N THR A 212 14.95 -3.44 5.51
CA THR A 212 14.75 -1.97 5.46
C THR A 212 13.31 -1.61 5.06
N ALA A 213 12.71 -2.34 4.11
CA ALA A 213 11.32 -2.11 3.73
C ALA A 213 10.33 -2.51 4.83
N LEU A 214 10.64 -3.58 5.58
CA LEU A 214 9.85 -4.01 6.73
C LEU A 214 9.84 -2.93 7.82
N LEU A 215 11.02 -2.40 8.19
CA LEU A 215 11.14 -1.30 9.16
C LEU A 215 10.43 -0.02 8.70
N ALA A 216 10.46 0.28 7.39
CA ALA A 216 9.73 1.42 6.83
C ALA A 216 8.21 1.22 6.92
N PHE A 217 7.74 0.00 6.73
CA PHE A 217 6.32 -0.34 6.92
C PHE A 217 5.91 -0.24 8.38
N GLU A 218 6.69 -0.78 9.31
CA GLU A 218 6.46 -0.65 10.76
C GLU A 218 6.39 0.82 11.20
N ALA A 219 7.27 1.68 10.67
CA ALA A 219 7.23 3.11 10.94
C ALA A 219 5.90 3.76 10.48
N ARG A 220 5.41 3.39 9.28
CA ARG A 220 4.12 3.87 8.76
C ARG A 220 2.94 3.31 9.56
N ALA A 221 2.95 2.04 9.92
CA ALA A 221 1.89 1.43 10.72
C ALA A 221 1.80 2.11 12.09
N ALA A 222 2.92 2.30 12.76
CA ALA A 222 2.99 3.01 14.05
C ALA A 222 2.52 4.49 13.94
N LEU A 223 2.85 5.19 12.84
CA LEU A 223 2.32 6.53 12.57
C LEU A 223 0.78 6.52 12.49
N TYR A 224 0.18 5.52 11.83
CA TYR A 224 -1.28 5.44 11.66
C TYR A 224 -1.99 5.04 12.95
N GLU A 225 -1.35 4.27 13.81
CA GLU A 225 -1.84 3.94 15.15
C GLU A 225 -1.64 5.07 16.17
N GLY A 226 -0.80 6.06 15.86
CA GLY A 226 -0.41 7.11 16.80
C GLY A 226 0.57 6.65 17.88
N ASP A 227 1.27 5.54 17.65
CA ASP A 227 2.37 5.08 18.52
C ASP A 227 3.66 5.81 18.16
N TRP A 228 3.79 7.03 18.71
CA TRP A 228 4.87 7.95 18.37
C TRP A 228 6.25 7.44 18.73
N ASN A 229 6.36 6.63 19.79
CA ASN A 229 7.64 6.03 20.21
C ASN A 229 8.10 4.96 19.20
N LYS A 230 7.19 4.07 18.78
CA LYS A 230 7.52 3.09 17.74
C LYS A 230 7.78 3.76 16.40
N ALA A 231 6.94 4.72 15.99
CA ALA A 231 7.13 5.45 14.74
C ALA A 231 8.51 6.12 14.67
N LEU A 232 8.95 6.79 15.76
CA LEU A 232 10.27 7.39 15.89
C LEU A 232 11.38 6.32 15.80
N ASN A 233 11.27 5.24 16.59
CA ASN A 233 12.29 4.20 16.66
C ASN A 233 12.49 3.49 15.31
N TYR A 234 11.41 3.10 14.63
CA TYR A 234 11.51 2.45 13.32
C TYR A 234 12.03 3.39 12.24
N ALA A 235 11.58 4.65 12.22
CA ALA A 235 12.11 5.65 11.30
C ALA A 235 13.62 5.87 11.50
N ASP A 236 14.10 5.91 12.74
CA ASP A 236 15.52 6.02 13.07
C ASP A 236 16.32 4.82 12.55
N GLN A 237 15.82 3.61 12.74
CA GLN A 237 16.47 2.41 12.23
C GLN A 237 16.59 2.41 10.70
N VAL A 238 15.54 2.83 9.99
CA VAL A 238 15.62 2.97 8.52
C VAL A 238 16.64 4.03 8.13
N LEU A 239 16.60 5.21 8.75
CA LEU A 239 17.48 6.33 8.42
C LEU A 239 18.95 6.06 8.73
N ALA A 240 19.25 5.16 9.68
CA ALA A 240 20.60 4.71 9.97
C ALA A 240 21.24 3.89 8.82
N VAL A 241 20.43 3.19 8.02
CA VAL A 241 20.90 2.35 6.91
C VAL A 241 20.58 2.91 5.53
N LYS A 242 19.62 3.83 5.45
CA LYS A 242 19.13 4.45 4.21
C LYS A 242 18.61 5.87 4.49
N GLY A 243 19.54 6.81 4.68
CA GLY A 243 19.24 8.21 5.02
C GLY A 243 19.39 9.19 3.84
N ASP A 244 19.79 8.74 2.65
CA ASP A 244 20.08 9.60 1.51
C ASP A 244 18.81 10.28 0.97
N LEU A 245 18.93 11.58 0.64
CA LEU A 245 17.91 12.39 0.02
C LEU A 245 18.39 12.89 -1.34
N SER A 246 17.53 12.86 -2.34
CA SER A 246 17.77 13.46 -3.65
C SER A 246 17.79 14.96 -3.56
N ASN A 247 18.90 15.60 -3.94
CA ASN A 247 18.98 17.05 -4.01
C ASN A 247 18.42 17.56 -5.36
N LEU A 248 17.20 18.09 -5.33
CA LEU A 248 16.50 18.55 -6.53
C LEU A 248 17.14 19.79 -7.20
N ASN A 249 18.16 20.39 -6.59
CA ASN A 249 18.97 21.42 -7.24
C ASN A 249 20.01 20.84 -8.21
N THR A 250 20.32 19.53 -8.10
CA THR A 250 21.38 18.88 -8.87
C THR A 250 20.90 17.68 -9.70
N VAL A 251 19.69 17.15 -9.42
CA VAL A 251 19.12 16.01 -10.14
C VAL A 251 17.81 16.38 -10.82
N ASN A 252 17.51 15.75 -11.95
CA ASN A 252 16.28 15.95 -12.71
C ASN A 252 15.30 14.76 -12.60
N THR A 253 15.68 13.69 -11.89
CA THR A 253 14.83 12.54 -11.67
C THR A 253 13.99 12.73 -10.41
N PRO A 254 12.66 12.57 -10.48
CA PRO A 254 11.79 12.68 -9.31
C PRO A 254 12.16 11.68 -8.21
N PRO A 255 12.02 12.04 -6.93
CA PRO A 255 12.40 11.17 -5.81
C PRO A 255 11.66 9.83 -5.74
N ASN A 256 10.46 9.75 -6.34
CA ASN A 256 9.64 8.54 -6.41
C ASN A 256 10.03 7.58 -7.55
N HIS A 257 11.06 7.89 -8.33
CA HIS A 257 11.58 6.93 -9.32
C HIS A 257 12.15 5.70 -8.61
N TYR A 258 11.87 4.48 -9.13
CA TYR A 258 12.28 3.21 -8.49
C TYR A 258 13.80 3.09 -8.28
N ALA A 259 14.62 3.73 -9.12
CA ALA A 259 16.08 3.76 -9.00
C ALA A 259 16.61 5.00 -8.26
N SER A 260 15.75 5.83 -7.69
CA SER A 260 16.14 6.99 -6.88
C SER A 260 16.96 6.52 -5.65
N PRO A 261 17.95 7.31 -5.18
CA PRO A 261 18.63 7.04 -3.92
C PRO A 261 17.65 7.02 -2.73
N GLU A 262 16.46 7.63 -2.87
CA GLU A 262 15.42 7.58 -1.83
C GLU A 262 14.56 6.32 -1.85
N SER A 263 14.57 5.54 -2.93
CA SER A 263 13.71 4.34 -3.06
C SER A 263 14.11 3.27 -2.04
N ILE A 264 13.17 2.86 -1.20
CA ILE A 264 13.29 1.74 -0.26
C ILE A 264 12.54 0.53 -0.82
N MET A 265 11.30 0.74 -1.26
CA MET A 265 10.47 -0.28 -1.91
C MET A 265 9.60 0.37 -3.00
N ALA A 266 9.48 -0.29 -4.15
CA ALA A 266 8.85 0.23 -5.36
C ALA A 266 7.82 -0.76 -5.92
N LEU A 267 6.82 -1.13 -5.13
CA LEU A 267 5.75 -2.05 -5.52
C LEU A 267 4.54 -1.31 -6.10
N ASP A 268 4.05 -0.28 -5.40
CA ASP A 268 2.76 0.33 -5.69
C ASP A 268 2.78 1.18 -6.95
N ASN A 269 1.80 0.95 -7.83
CA ASN A 269 1.45 1.90 -8.87
C ASN A 269 0.53 2.97 -8.27
N THR A 270 1.09 4.12 -7.95
CA THR A 270 0.38 5.19 -7.25
C THR A 270 -0.30 6.17 -8.18
N TRP A 271 0.03 6.15 -9.47
CA TRP A 271 -0.51 7.04 -10.49
C TRP A 271 -0.62 6.32 -11.83
N ASP A 272 -1.76 5.65 -12.05
CA ASP A 272 -2.07 4.90 -13.27
C ASP A 272 -2.34 5.81 -14.47
N ASN A 273 -2.08 5.33 -15.68
CA ASN A 273 -2.27 6.09 -16.91
C ASN A 273 -3.72 6.52 -17.14
N SER A 274 -4.70 5.69 -16.82
CA SER A 274 -6.12 6.04 -16.95
C SER A 274 -6.48 7.19 -16.02
N ILE A 275 -5.98 7.18 -14.79
CA ILE A 275 -6.17 8.27 -13.83
C ILE A 275 -5.43 9.53 -14.28
N LYS A 276 -4.23 9.38 -14.84
CA LYS A 276 -3.46 10.49 -15.41
C LYS A 276 -4.22 11.19 -16.56
N ASN A 277 -4.85 10.42 -17.44
CA ASN A 277 -5.61 10.95 -18.57
C ASN A 277 -6.95 11.58 -18.15
N LEU A 278 -7.47 11.18 -17.00
CA LEU A 278 -8.73 11.64 -16.41
C LEU A 278 -8.58 12.96 -15.65
N SER A 279 -7.36 13.39 -15.28
CA SER A 279 -7.19 14.41 -14.27
C SER A 279 -6.08 15.41 -14.57
N PHE A 280 -6.24 16.60 -13.96
CA PHE A 280 -5.22 17.64 -13.85
C PHE A 280 -4.93 17.90 -12.37
N ALA A 281 -3.78 18.46 -12.08
CA ALA A 281 -3.49 18.94 -10.73
C ALA A 281 -4.53 20.01 -10.33
N SER A 282 -5.02 19.93 -9.10
CA SER A 282 -5.99 20.88 -8.59
C SER A 282 -5.36 22.27 -8.39
N PRO A 283 -6.14 23.36 -8.45
CA PRO A 283 -5.66 24.69 -8.08
C PRO A 283 -5.11 24.74 -6.66
N GLU A 284 -5.70 23.97 -5.74
CA GLU A 284 -5.24 23.90 -4.35
C GLU A 284 -3.83 23.29 -4.26
N LEU A 285 -3.58 22.18 -4.95
CA LEU A 285 -2.25 21.56 -5.01
C LEU A 285 -1.23 22.52 -5.67
N ILE A 286 -1.57 23.11 -6.79
CA ILE A 286 -0.68 24.03 -7.51
C ILE A 286 -0.32 25.25 -6.67
N SER A 287 -1.31 25.88 -6.01
CA SER A 287 -1.10 27.06 -5.18
C SER A 287 -0.34 26.78 -3.88
N SER A 288 -0.24 25.53 -3.48
CA SER A 288 0.55 25.13 -2.30
C SER A 288 2.06 25.29 -2.50
N TYR A 289 2.54 25.30 -3.75
CA TYR A 289 3.96 25.44 -4.06
C TYR A 289 4.37 26.89 -4.26
N ASN A 290 5.54 27.25 -3.76
CA ASN A 290 6.24 28.45 -4.23
C ASN A 290 6.95 28.12 -5.55
N THR A 291 6.32 28.48 -6.67
CA THR A 291 6.77 28.09 -8.02
C THR A 291 8.16 28.64 -8.39
N ALA A 292 8.63 29.70 -7.71
CA ALA A 292 9.94 30.30 -7.97
C ALA A 292 11.08 29.57 -7.24
N SER A 293 10.79 28.99 -6.06
CA SER A 293 11.84 28.43 -5.20
C SER A 293 11.68 26.93 -4.89
N ASP A 294 10.48 26.35 -5.04
CA ASP A 294 10.24 24.93 -4.81
C ASP A 294 10.55 24.13 -6.08
N LYS A 295 11.63 23.38 -6.07
CA LYS A 295 12.11 22.60 -7.21
C LYS A 295 11.17 21.45 -7.59
N ARG A 296 10.31 21.00 -6.68
CA ARG A 296 9.30 19.95 -6.93
C ARG A 296 8.27 20.40 -7.97
N PHE A 297 7.92 21.69 -7.99
CA PHE A 297 6.88 22.22 -8.87
C PHE A 297 7.18 21.91 -10.34
N GLY A 298 8.33 22.36 -10.86
CA GLY A 298 8.70 22.14 -12.26
C GLY A 298 9.02 20.68 -12.61
N MET A 299 9.22 19.82 -11.59
CA MET A 299 9.48 18.40 -11.78
C MET A 299 8.19 17.57 -11.82
N TYR A 300 7.14 18.03 -11.11
CA TYR A 300 5.89 17.26 -10.93
C TYR A 300 4.78 17.70 -11.88
N PHE A 301 4.86 18.93 -12.42
CA PHE A 301 3.79 19.51 -13.20
C PHE A 301 4.29 20.21 -14.45
N GLU A 302 3.48 20.10 -15.51
CA GLU A 302 3.69 20.79 -16.79
C GLU A 302 2.45 21.66 -17.11
N LYS A 303 2.67 22.92 -17.46
CA LYS A 303 1.59 23.83 -17.83
C LYS A 303 0.93 23.42 -19.14
N ASN A 304 -0.39 23.31 -19.14
CA ASN A 304 -1.22 22.99 -20.29
C ASN A 304 -2.39 23.97 -20.40
N GLY A 305 -2.22 25.04 -21.12
CA GLY A 305 -3.19 26.16 -21.16
C GLY A 305 -3.36 26.81 -19.79
N SER A 306 -4.57 26.78 -19.24
CA SER A 306 -4.89 27.26 -17.89
C SER A 306 -4.76 26.20 -16.80
N LYS A 307 -4.52 24.94 -17.17
CA LYS A 307 -4.41 23.80 -16.27
C LYS A 307 -2.95 23.32 -16.14
N TYR A 308 -2.69 22.39 -15.23
CA TYR A 308 -1.41 21.72 -15.08
C TYR A 308 -1.57 20.20 -15.21
N LYS A 309 -0.88 19.62 -16.17
CA LYS A 309 -0.71 18.16 -16.29
C LYS A 309 0.24 17.66 -15.21
N ILE A 310 0.00 16.44 -14.78
CA ILE A 310 0.83 15.75 -13.81
C ILE A 310 1.87 14.93 -14.57
N THR A 311 3.15 15.23 -14.35
CA THR A 311 4.29 14.52 -14.98
C THR A 311 4.91 13.49 -14.04
N LYS A 312 4.62 13.58 -12.75
CA LYS A 312 5.08 12.68 -11.70
C LYS A 312 4.28 11.37 -11.71
N GLY A 313 4.72 10.38 -12.46
CA GLY A 313 4.05 9.08 -12.54
C GLY A 313 3.50 8.75 -13.93
N GLY A 314 2.66 7.72 -14.02
CA GLY A 314 2.08 7.24 -15.27
C GLY A 314 2.98 6.26 -16.04
N SER A 315 4.07 5.79 -15.44
CA SER A 315 4.88 4.68 -15.96
C SER A 315 5.37 3.79 -14.82
N LEU A 316 5.85 2.59 -15.15
CA LEU A 316 6.36 1.63 -14.17
C LEU A 316 7.60 2.11 -13.42
N GLU A 317 8.29 3.11 -13.94
CA GLU A 317 9.48 3.72 -13.35
C GLU A 317 9.14 4.52 -12.07
N PHE A 318 7.90 4.97 -11.93
CA PHE A 318 7.42 5.77 -10.80
C PHE A 318 6.61 4.97 -9.79
N LYS A 319 6.81 3.66 -9.73
CA LYS A 319 6.27 2.85 -8.64
C LYS A 319 6.98 3.20 -7.34
N VAL A 320 6.21 3.40 -6.27
CA VAL A 320 6.74 3.75 -4.95
C VAL A 320 5.83 3.23 -3.83
N SER A 321 6.41 2.49 -2.88
CA SER A 321 5.73 2.08 -1.64
C SER A 321 6.33 2.80 -0.44
N PHE A 322 7.65 2.76 -0.30
CA PHE A 322 8.38 3.46 0.76
C PHE A 322 9.61 4.16 0.19
N ARG A 323 9.88 5.36 0.67
CA ARG A 323 11.09 6.12 0.35
C ARG A 323 11.61 6.91 1.55
N THR A 324 12.89 7.25 1.53
CA THR A 324 13.64 7.87 2.63
C THR A 324 12.96 9.15 3.17
N ALA A 325 12.46 10.03 2.29
CA ALA A 325 11.80 11.25 2.75
C ALA A 325 10.60 10.97 3.67
N GLU A 326 9.83 9.89 3.44
CA GLU A 326 8.72 9.53 4.34
C GLU A 326 9.22 9.26 5.77
N MET A 327 10.34 8.60 5.93
CA MET A 327 10.92 8.32 7.24
C MET A 327 11.31 9.60 7.97
N TYR A 328 11.83 10.59 7.26
CA TYR A 328 12.10 11.92 7.83
C TYR A 328 10.82 12.63 8.27
N PHE A 329 9.75 12.55 7.49
CA PHE A 329 8.45 13.13 7.86
C PHE A 329 7.82 12.40 9.05
N ILE A 330 7.85 11.06 9.09
CA ILE A 330 7.38 10.27 10.23
C ILE A 330 8.17 10.65 11.49
N LYS A 331 9.50 10.71 11.39
CA LYS A 331 10.37 11.11 12.51
C LYS A 331 10.05 12.51 13.01
N SER A 332 9.89 13.48 12.10
CA SER A 332 9.58 14.88 12.48
C SER A 332 8.22 14.97 13.17
N GLU A 333 7.18 14.31 12.66
CA GLU A 333 5.84 14.28 13.26
C GLU A 333 5.87 13.58 14.63
N ALA A 334 6.53 12.43 14.74
CA ALA A 334 6.66 11.71 16.01
C ALA A 334 7.40 12.52 17.08
N LEU A 335 8.51 13.17 16.72
CA LEU A 335 9.24 14.06 17.64
C LEU A 335 8.35 15.20 18.13
N LEU A 336 7.57 15.81 17.23
CA LEU A 336 6.65 16.88 17.60
C LEU A 336 5.58 16.41 18.58
N LYS A 337 5.00 15.24 18.35
CA LYS A 337 4.00 14.62 19.23
C LYS A 337 4.59 14.18 20.59
N LEU A 338 5.89 13.93 20.64
CA LEU A 338 6.64 13.66 21.87
C LEU A 338 7.17 14.94 22.54
N ASN A 339 6.67 16.13 22.14
CA ASN A 339 7.06 17.45 22.66
C ASN A 339 8.52 17.84 22.43
N LYS A 340 9.15 17.30 21.39
CA LYS A 340 10.53 17.59 20.98
C LYS A 340 10.57 18.55 19.80
N LEU A 341 10.04 19.76 19.99
CA LEU A 341 9.82 20.75 18.93
C LEU A 341 11.08 21.10 18.14
N THR A 342 12.21 21.33 18.82
CA THR A 342 13.48 21.72 18.17
C THR A 342 13.98 20.59 17.27
N GLU A 343 14.02 19.36 17.79
CA GLU A 343 14.46 18.20 17.03
C GLU A 343 13.54 17.95 15.82
N ALA A 344 12.21 18.12 15.98
CA ALA A 344 11.24 17.99 14.89
C ALA A 344 11.53 18.96 13.74
N LYS A 345 11.82 20.23 14.05
CA LYS A 345 12.20 21.26 13.07
C LYS A 345 13.48 20.88 12.33
N GLU A 346 14.52 20.46 13.06
CA GLU A 346 15.81 20.05 12.47
C GLU A 346 15.66 18.90 11.48
N ILE A 347 14.85 17.89 11.81
CA ILE A 347 14.60 16.73 10.95
C ILE A 347 13.85 17.15 9.69
N LEU A 348 12.80 17.98 9.79
CA LEU A 348 12.05 18.48 8.65
C LEU A 348 12.96 19.30 7.70
N LEU A 349 13.78 20.18 8.26
CA LEU A 349 14.68 21.03 7.50
C LEU A 349 15.72 20.24 6.68
N LYS A 350 16.09 19.01 7.08
CA LYS A 350 16.94 18.15 6.26
C LYS A 350 16.30 17.80 4.91
N VAL A 351 14.99 17.52 4.89
CA VAL A 351 14.26 17.29 3.63
C VAL A 351 14.17 18.55 2.82
N LEU A 352 13.74 19.67 3.44
CA LEU A 352 13.46 20.91 2.74
C LEU A 352 14.69 21.52 2.09
N LYS A 353 15.87 21.36 2.68
CA LYS A 353 17.15 21.77 2.08
C LYS A 353 17.39 21.15 0.71
N ASN A 354 16.84 19.96 0.46
CA ASN A 354 16.98 19.23 -0.79
C ASN A 354 15.81 19.48 -1.77
N ARG A 355 14.82 20.28 -1.40
CA ARG A 355 13.61 20.55 -2.20
C ARG A 355 13.53 21.98 -2.70
N TYR A 356 14.08 22.92 -1.98
CA TYR A 356 14.06 24.35 -2.31
C TYR A 356 15.39 24.81 -2.90
N THR A 357 15.34 25.90 -3.69
CA THR A 357 16.57 26.65 -4.06
C THR A 357 17.27 27.16 -2.79
N PRO A 358 18.57 27.52 -2.81
CA PRO A 358 19.27 28.05 -1.64
C PRO A 358 18.56 29.22 -0.97
N ASP A 359 18.07 30.19 -1.76
CA ASP A 359 17.34 31.38 -1.23
C ASP A 359 15.96 30.98 -0.67
N GLY A 360 15.26 30.06 -1.39
CA GLY A 360 13.99 29.52 -0.93
C GLY A 360 14.13 28.76 0.39
N TYR A 361 15.20 27.97 0.52
CA TYR A 361 15.49 27.25 1.76
C TYR A 361 15.76 28.21 2.94
N THR A 362 16.53 29.29 2.72
CA THR A 362 16.77 30.29 3.75
C THR A 362 15.46 30.89 4.26
N SER A 363 14.53 31.22 3.36
CA SER A 363 13.21 31.75 3.70
C SER A 363 12.37 30.74 4.49
N VAL A 364 12.32 29.48 4.04
CA VAL A 364 11.57 28.40 4.70
C VAL A 364 12.18 28.07 6.07
N GLN A 365 13.52 28.04 6.18
CA GLN A 365 14.22 27.82 7.45
C GLN A 365 13.87 28.89 8.49
N SER A 366 13.84 30.15 8.07
CA SER A 366 13.44 31.25 8.96
C SER A 366 12.00 31.09 9.43
N ALA A 367 11.08 30.75 8.51
CA ALA A 367 9.68 30.54 8.87
C ALA A 367 9.51 29.35 9.84
N VAL A 368 10.13 28.20 9.56
CA VAL A 368 10.07 27.01 10.43
C VAL A 368 10.65 27.30 11.81
N SER A 369 11.72 28.08 11.90
CA SER A 369 12.35 28.45 13.18
C SER A 369 11.40 29.18 14.12
N SER A 370 10.49 30.02 13.60
CA SER A 370 9.52 30.79 14.38
C SER A 370 8.24 30.05 14.76
N MET A 371 7.98 28.85 14.18
CA MET A 371 6.74 28.10 14.41
C MET A 371 6.66 27.51 15.81
N ASP A 372 5.49 27.60 16.43
CA ASP A 372 5.12 26.78 17.59
C ASP A 372 4.71 25.34 17.15
N SER A 373 4.34 24.51 18.11
CA SER A 373 3.98 23.09 17.83
C SER A 373 2.77 22.95 16.92
N THR A 374 1.77 23.82 17.04
CA THR A 374 0.55 23.78 16.22
C THR A 374 0.86 24.20 14.78
N ALA A 375 1.56 25.30 14.62
CA ALA A 375 1.99 25.79 13.31
C ALA A 375 2.92 24.80 12.61
N LEU A 376 3.84 24.18 13.33
CA LEU A 376 4.74 23.17 12.78
C LEU A 376 3.98 21.90 12.34
N MET A 377 2.97 21.43 13.11
CA MET A 377 2.17 20.29 12.71
C MET A 377 1.43 20.55 11.40
N ASN A 378 0.78 21.70 11.26
CA ASN A 378 0.11 22.08 10.02
C ASN A 378 1.11 22.15 8.85
N PHE A 379 2.25 22.74 9.09
CA PHE A 379 3.31 22.88 8.08
C PHE A 379 3.88 21.51 7.66
N ILE A 380 4.06 20.55 8.60
CA ILE A 380 4.43 19.16 8.26
C ILE A 380 3.40 18.52 7.33
N LEU A 381 2.10 18.68 7.62
CA LEU A 381 1.04 18.11 6.77
C LEU A 381 0.98 18.78 5.39
N ASP A 382 1.22 20.10 5.32
CA ASP A 382 1.31 20.83 4.06
C ASP A 382 2.55 20.43 3.24
N GLU A 383 3.69 20.22 3.92
CA GLU A 383 4.88 19.69 3.25
C GLU A 383 4.71 18.25 2.79
N ARG A 384 4.01 17.41 3.54
CA ARG A 384 3.63 16.06 3.09
C ARG A 384 2.74 16.12 1.84
N PHE A 385 1.78 17.05 1.78
CA PHE A 385 0.93 17.28 0.62
C PHE A 385 1.74 17.62 -0.63
N ARG A 386 2.76 18.49 -0.50
CA ARG A 386 3.68 18.84 -1.60
C ARG A 386 4.64 17.69 -1.95
N GLU A 387 5.23 17.07 -0.94
CA GLU A 387 6.27 16.06 -1.12
C GLU A 387 5.74 14.78 -1.73
N PHE A 388 4.61 14.30 -1.21
CA PHE A 388 4.00 13.03 -1.62
C PHE A 388 2.81 13.22 -2.57
N ALA A 389 2.72 14.38 -3.23
CA ALA A 389 1.67 14.61 -4.22
C ALA A 389 1.55 13.42 -5.17
N LEU A 390 0.35 12.82 -5.26
CA LEU A 390 0.01 11.70 -6.14
C LEU A 390 0.80 10.41 -5.88
N GLU A 391 1.38 10.26 -4.68
CA GLU A 391 1.99 9.00 -4.23
C GLU A 391 1.05 8.15 -3.34
N GLY A 392 -0.24 8.48 -3.30
CA GLY A 392 -1.24 7.74 -2.55
C GLY A 392 -1.24 7.99 -1.04
N HIS A 393 -0.56 9.04 -0.55
CA HIS A 393 -0.53 9.40 0.87
C HIS A 393 -1.68 10.31 1.29
N ARG A 394 -2.11 11.24 0.41
CA ARG A 394 -3.01 12.34 0.78
C ARG A 394 -4.32 11.89 1.39
N TRP A 395 -4.99 10.88 0.82
CA TRP A 395 -6.23 10.36 1.38
C TRP A 395 -6.09 9.89 2.82
N PHE A 396 -5.02 9.17 3.11
CA PHE A 396 -4.76 8.63 4.45
C PHE A 396 -4.30 9.71 5.42
N ASP A 397 -3.53 10.71 4.97
CA ASP A 397 -3.16 11.86 5.79
C ASP A 397 -4.40 12.69 6.18
N LEU A 398 -5.32 12.92 5.24
CA LEU A 398 -6.60 13.57 5.53
C LEU A 398 -7.44 12.78 6.54
N ARG A 399 -7.53 11.45 6.38
CA ARG A 399 -8.30 10.58 7.27
C ARG A 399 -7.78 10.58 8.70
N ARG A 400 -6.47 10.53 8.90
CA ARG A 400 -5.86 10.48 10.25
C ARG A 400 -5.71 11.85 10.92
N ALA A 401 -5.77 12.95 10.15
CA ALA A 401 -5.58 14.30 10.68
C ALA A 401 -6.91 15.01 10.97
N ASN A 402 -7.52 15.61 9.96
CA ASN A 402 -8.62 16.55 10.18
C ASN A 402 -9.88 16.28 9.34
N GLN A 403 -9.84 15.29 8.43
CA GLN A 403 -10.94 14.95 7.54
C GLN A 403 -11.64 16.19 6.97
N LYS A 404 -10.85 17.12 6.40
CA LYS A 404 -11.34 18.41 5.95
C LYS A 404 -12.42 18.28 4.88
N LYS A 405 -13.22 19.32 4.69
CA LYS A 405 -14.15 19.42 3.55
C LYS A 405 -13.36 19.42 2.23
N ILE A 406 -13.80 18.61 1.25
CA ILE A 406 -13.30 18.60 -0.12
C ILE A 406 -14.48 18.82 -1.07
N SER A 407 -14.27 19.56 -2.16
CA SER A 407 -15.28 19.71 -3.21
C SER A 407 -14.68 19.44 -4.58
N HIS A 408 -15.43 18.72 -5.42
CA HIS A 408 -15.12 18.50 -6.83
C HIS A 408 -16.24 19.07 -7.70
N THR A 409 -15.85 19.80 -8.75
CA THR A 409 -16.80 20.24 -9.79
C THR A 409 -16.70 19.27 -10.97
N ILE A 410 -17.78 18.57 -11.26
CA ILE A 410 -17.87 17.56 -12.31
C ILE A 410 -19.10 17.86 -13.16
N SER A 411 -18.93 18.04 -14.46
CA SER A 411 -20.00 18.40 -15.41
C SER A 411 -20.83 19.61 -14.95
N GLY A 412 -20.13 20.61 -14.40
CA GLY A 412 -20.75 21.86 -13.91
C GLY A 412 -21.48 21.73 -12.57
N LYS A 413 -21.50 20.54 -11.95
CA LYS A 413 -22.12 20.29 -10.66
C LYS A 413 -21.06 20.11 -9.57
N GLU A 414 -21.28 20.74 -8.41
CA GLU A 414 -20.44 20.57 -7.25
C GLU A 414 -20.85 19.31 -6.45
N TYR A 415 -19.86 18.47 -6.12
CA TYR A 415 -19.94 17.33 -5.22
C TYR A 415 -19.07 17.60 -4.02
N ILE A 416 -19.60 17.35 -2.82
CA ILE A 416 -18.96 17.74 -1.56
C ILE A 416 -18.79 16.52 -0.66
N LEU A 417 -17.57 16.31 -0.20
CA LEU A 417 -17.24 15.51 0.97
C LEU A 417 -17.14 16.48 2.15
N GLN A 418 -18.02 16.37 3.13
CA GLN A 418 -18.03 17.30 4.27
C GLN A 418 -16.86 17.01 5.22
N GLN A 419 -16.58 17.94 6.13
CA GLN A 419 -15.65 17.66 7.22
C GLN A 419 -16.21 16.55 8.11
N ASN A 420 -15.37 15.57 8.46
CA ASN A 420 -15.73 14.37 9.22
C ASN A 420 -16.85 13.54 8.56
N ASP A 421 -16.95 13.60 7.24
CA ASP A 421 -17.94 12.83 6.47
C ASP A 421 -17.71 11.32 6.64
N PRO A 422 -18.75 10.51 6.89
CA PRO A 422 -18.59 9.05 6.98
C PRO A 422 -17.98 8.43 5.72
N ARG A 423 -18.11 9.06 4.54
CA ARG A 423 -17.50 8.62 3.28
C ARG A 423 -15.98 8.77 3.23
N TYR A 424 -15.34 9.30 4.27
CA TYR A 424 -13.90 9.12 4.49
C TYR A 424 -13.53 7.65 4.78
N THR A 425 -14.49 6.82 5.14
CA THR A 425 -14.37 5.36 5.16
C THR A 425 -15.09 4.82 3.92
N ILE A 426 -14.36 4.12 3.05
CA ILE A 426 -14.91 3.57 1.81
C ILE A 426 -15.82 2.39 2.17
N GLU A 427 -17.03 2.36 1.59
CA GLU A 427 -17.94 1.24 1.76
C GLU A 427 -17.42 -0.01 1.04
N TYR A 428 -17.78 -1.19 1.57
CA TYR A 428 -17.50 -2.44 0.85
C TYR A 428 -18.16 -2.41 -0.53
N PRO A 429 -17.46 -2.88 -1.58
CA PRO A 429 -18.04 -2.93 -2.92
C PRO A 429 -19.34 -3.73 -2.96
N MET A 430 -20.25 -3.33 -3.84
CA MET A 430 -21.53 -4.05 -4.01
C MET A 430 -21.33 -5.49 -4.45
N SER A 431 -20.30 -5.75 -5.27
CA SER A 431 -19.91 -7.12 -5.67
C SER A 431 -19.52 -7.98 -4.46
N ALA A 432 -18.84 -7.41 -3.46
CA ALA A 432 -18.48 -8.12 -2.24
C ALA A 432 -19.72 -8.43 -1.37
N LYS A 433 -20.58 -7.42 -1.13
CA LYS A 433 -21.83 -7.59 -0.35
C LYS A 433 -22.77 -8.61 -0.98
N LYS A 434 -22.85 -8.66 -2.31
CA LYS A 434 -23.67 -9.65 -3.04
C LYS A 434 -23.19 -11.09 -2.83
N ASN A 435 -21.89 -11.28 -2.71
CA ASN A 435 -21.28 -12.62 -2.58
C ASN A 435 -21.06 -13.02 -1.10
N ASN A 436 -21.12 -12.08 -0.16
CA ASN A 436 -20.99 -12.35 1.26
C ASN A 436 -22.05 -11.57 2.06
N PRO A 437 -23.14 -12.23 2.48
CA PRO A 437 -24.23 -11.58 3.21
C PRO A 437 -23.88 -11.14 4.64
N ASN A 438 -22.67 -11.46 5.12
CA ASN A 438 -22.18 -11.03 6.44
C ASN A 438 -21.48 -9.65 6.40
N LEU A 439 -21.29 -9.04 5.19
CA LEU A 439 -20.66 -7.73 5.00
C LEU A 439 -21.63 -6.56 5.20
#